data_e0369370eb08307b107a5bea215d5ceb
#
_entry.id   e0369370eb08307b107a5bea215d5ceb
#
_cell.length_a   1.000
_cell.length_b   1.000
_cell.length_c   1.000
_cell.angle_alpha   90.00
_cell.angle_beta   90.00
_cell.angle_gamma   90.00
#
_symmetry.space_group_name_H-M   'P 1'
#
loop_
_entity.id
_entity.type
_entity.pdbx_description
1 polymer ?
#
loop_
_entity_poly.entity_id
_entity_poly.type
_entity_poly.pdbx_seq_one_letter_code
_entity_poly.pdbx_strand_id
1 'polypeptide(L)'
;YDNQVFFKFQDINLKSSENLLIIGSSGIGKTTLLHLLAGLLESSSGSIKLFEKELSELSSHQLDRFRKNNIGIVFQRPHFVNSLTVKENLELAQYIANKKDSNRIENILKNLNILNKSDKKTNQLSQGEKQRASIALAIVNSPKLILADEPTSSLDDINCDNVIELLKKQATDFEAQLIVITHDSRLKKHFKNSIEL
;
A
#
# COMPACT_ATOMS: atom_id res chain seq x y z
N TYR A 1 2.68 -31.85 13.38
CA TYR A 1 2.80 -31.92 11.92
C TYR A 1 2.73 -30.48 11.41
N ASP A 2 3.90 -29.85 11.17
CA ASP A 2 3.98 -28.54 10.50
C ASP A 2 3.74 -28.76 9.00
N ASN A 3 2.55 -28.51 8.54
CA ASN A 3 2.28 -28.34 7.12
C ASN A 3 2.84 -26.99 6.69
N GLN A 4 4.11 -26.97 6.30
CA GLN A 4 4.69 -25.79 5.65
C GLN A 4 4.01 -25.61 4.29
N VAL A 5 3.25 -24.52 4.14
CA VAL A 5 2.63 -24.16 2.86
C VAL A 5 3.66 -23.35 2.09
N PHE A 6 4.07 -23.87 0.92
CA PHE A 6 4.97 -23.17 0.01
C PHE A 6 4.15 -22.50 -1.10
N PHE A 7 4.40 -21.22 -1.32
CA PHE A 7 3.87 -20.49 -2.46
C PHE A 7 5.00 -20.27 -3.48
N LYS A 8 4.73 -20.58 -4.74
CA LYS A 8 5.62 -20.28 -5.86
C LYS A 8 4.97 -19.22 -6.73
N PHE A 9 5.65 -18.10 -6.91
CA PHE A 9 5.18 -16.99 -7.73
C PHE A 9 5.94 -16.98 -9.07
N GLN A 10 5.26 -16.53 -10.13
CA GLN A 10 5.89 -16.29 -11.43
C GLN A 10 6.80 -15.05 -11.36
N ASP A 11 7.71 -14.92 -12.32
CA ASP A 11 8.56 -13.75 -12.42
C ASP A 11 7.72 -12.50 -12.74
N ILE A 12 7.92 -11.45 -11.96
CA ILE A 12 7.23 -10.17 -12.11
C ILE A 12 8.28 -9.11 -12.45
N ASN A 13 8.12 -8.48 -13.62
CA ASN A 13 8.96 -7.36 -14.01
C ASN A 13 8.08 -6.15 -14.30
N LEU A 14 8.25 -5.08 -13.54
CA LEU A 14 7.48 -3.85 -13.63
C LEU A 14 8.42 -2.67 -13.90
N LYS A 15 8.22 -1.99 -15.03
CA LYS A 15 9.00 -0.80 -15.38
C LYS A 15 8.59 0.40 -14.53
N SER A 16 9.44 1.41 -14.48
CA SER A 16 9.13 2.68 -13.80
C SER A 16 7.80 3.25 -14.31
N SER A 17 6.98 3.75 -13.40
CA SER A 17 5.66 4.36 -13.67
C SER A 17 4.59 3.40 -14.21
N GLU A 18 4.84 2.09 -14.25
CA GLU A 18 3.81 1.10 -14.55
C GLU A 18 3.05 0.70 -13.29
N ASN A 19 1.75 0.48 -13.47
CA ASN A 19 0.88 -0.06 -12.43
C ASN A 19 0.56 -1.52 -12.75
N LEU A 20 0.44 -2.35 -11.72
CA LEU A 20 0.17 -3.78 -11.84
C LEU A 20 -1.04 -4.18 -11.00
N LEU A 21 -1.91 -4.97 -11.59
CA LEU A 21 -2.98 -5.66 -10.89
C LEU A 21 -2.63 -7.14 -10.74
N ILE A 22 -2.69 -7.66 -9.51
CA ILE A 22 -2.49 -9.07 -9.20
C ILE A 22 -3.84 -9.64 -8.75
N ILE A 23 -4.37 -10.57 -9.52
CA ILE A 23 -5.66 -11.20 -9.24
C ILE A 23 -5.45 -12.65 -8.85
N GLY A 24 -6.23 -13.10 -7.87
CA GLY A 24 -6.24 -14.50 -7.50
C GLY A 24 -7.32 -14.82 -6.48
N SER A 25 -7.70 -16.08 -6.37
CA SER A 25 -8.68 -16.54 -5.38
C SER A 25 -8.18 -16.35 -3.93
N SER A 26 -9.10 -16.41 -2.96
CA SER A 26 -8.72 -16.35 -1.56
C SER A 26 -7.81 -17.54 -1.19
N GLY A 27 -6.78 -17.30 -0.39
CA GLY A 27 -5.85 -18.33 0.08
C GLY A 27 -4.69 -18.69 -0.86
N ILE A 28 -4.62 -18.14 -2.09
CA ILE A 28 -3.56 -18.46 -3.07
C ILE A 28 -2.18 -17.82 -2.76
N GLY A 29 -2.08 -17.07 -1.67
CA GLY A 29 -0.81 -16.44 -1.27
C GLY A 29 -0.68 -14.97 -1.63
N LYS A 30 -1.76 -14.27 -2.02
CA LYS A 30 -1.75 -12.85 -2.40
C LYS A 30 -1.12 -11.94 -1.34
N THR A 31 -1.60 -12.03 -0.11
CA THR A 31 -1.06 -11.25 1.03
C THR A 31 0.38 -11.65 1.34
N THR A 32 0.74 -12.93 1.17
CA THR A 32 2.12 -13.40 1.29
C THR A 32 3.02 -12.72 0.27
N LEU A 33 2.61 -12.66 -1.01
CA LEU A 33 3.35 -11.96 -2.04
C LEU A 33 3.51 -10.47 -1.71
N LEU A 34 2.43 -9.81 -1.25
CA LEU A 34 2.52 -8.41 -0.83
C LEU A 34 3.53 -8.23 0.31
N HIS A 35 3.53 -9.11 1.30
CA HIS A 35 4.49 -9.04 2.41
C HIS A 35 5.93 -9.29 1.96
N LEU A 36 6.15 -10.17 0.99
CA LEU A 36 7.45 -10.37 0.36
C LEU A 36 7.92 -9.10 -0.38
N LEU A 37 7.06 -8.51 -1.22
CA LEU A 37 7.35 -7.25 -1.92
C LEU A 37 7.57 -6.08 -0.96
N ALA A 38 6.89 -6.09 0.18
CA ALA A 38 7.09 -5.09 1.23
C ALA A 38 8.36 -5.34 2.07
N GLY A 39 9.05 -6.46 1.91
CA GLY A 39 10.17 -6.86 2.76
C GLY A 39 9.74 -7.13 4.22
N LEU A 40 8.49 -7.54 4.43
CA LEU A 40 7.97 -7.97 5.73
C LEU A 40 8.18 -9.46 5.97
N LEU A 41 8.36 -10.22 4.88
CA LEU A 41 8.74 -11.63 4.89
C LEU A 41 9.98 -11.83 4.02
N GLU A 42 10.77 -12.84 4.36
CA GLU A 42 11.91 -13.29 3.55
C GLU A 42 11.47 -14.43 2.63
N SER A 43 11.99 -14.42 1.38
CA SER A 43 11.78 -15.51 0.45
C SER A 43 12.71 -16.68 0.78
N SER A 44 12.19 -17.90 0.72
CA SER A 44 13.02 -19.12 0.88
C SER A 44 13.89 -19.43 -0.36
N SER A 45 13.52 -18.88 -1.52
CA SER A 45 14.25 -18.99 -2.79
C SER A 45 13.86 -17.88 -3.75
N GLY A 46 14.65 -17.70 -4.81
CA GLY A 46 14.46 -16.59 -5.76
C GLY A 46 15.00 -15.27 -5.23
N SER A 47 14.68 -14.16 -5.90
CA SER A 47 15.16 -12.83 -5.55
C SER A 47 14.05 -11.79 -5.68
N ILE A 48 14.14 -10.73 -4.90
CA ILE A 48 13.22 -9.58 -4.95
C ILE A 48 14.05 -8.30 -5.06
N LYS A 49 14.05 -7.73 -6.25
CA LYS A 49 14.79 -6.52 -6.54
C LYS A 49 13.84 -5.34 -6.69
N LEU A 50 13.98 -4.33 -5.84
CA LEU A 50 13.23 -3.09 -5.89
C LEU A 50 14.18 -1.90 -6.03
N PHE A 51 13.96 -1.05 -7.04
CA PHE A 51 14.77 0.17 -7.27
C PHE A 51 16.28 -0.12 -7.25
N GLU A 52 16.71 -1.12 -8.01
CA GLU A 52 18.10 -1.58 -8.12
C GLU A 52 18.69 -2.19 -6.83
N LYS A 53 17.88 -2.42 -5.79
CA LYS A 53 18.30 -3.07 -4.54
C LYS A 53 17.70 -4.46 -4.39
N GLU A 54 18.56 -5.44 -4.15
CA GLU A 54 18.14 -6.78 -3.78
C GLU A 54 17.77 -6.79 -2.30
N LEU A 55 16.52 -7.18 -1.97
CA LEU A 55 16.04 -7.12 -0.58
C LEU A 55 16.76 -8.09 0.34
N SER A 56 17.15 -9.27 -0.15
CA SER A 56 17.87 -10.30 0.61
C SER A 56 19.30 -9.89 1.03
N GLU A 57 19.88 -8.90 0.36
CA GLU A 57 21.21 -8.37 0.70
C GLU A 57 21.18 -7.30 1.79
N LEU A 58 19.98 -6.82 2.16
CA LEU A 58 19.82 -5.79 3.16
C LEU A 58 19.77 -6.39 4.57
N SER A 59 20.56 -5.84 5.49
CA SER A 59 20.36 -6.13 6.91
C SER A 59 18.98 -5.68 7.38
N SER A 60 18.47 -6.22 8.49
CA SER A 60 17.14 -5.86 9.04
C SER A 60 16.99 -4.35 9.22
N HIS A 61 18.01 -3.66 9.74
CA HIS A 61 18.00 -2.20 9.90
C HIS A 61 17.98 -1.45 8.55
N GLN A 62 18.72 -1.95 7.54
CA GLN A 62 18.70 -1.38 6.20
C GLN A 62 17.35 -1.60 5.52
N LEU A 63 16.74 -2.78 5.70
CA LEU A 63 15.42 -3.11 5.17
C LEU A 63 14.33 -2.24 5.80
N ASP A 64 14.36 -2.02 7.12
CA ASP A 64 13.45 -1.10 7.80
C ASP A 64 13.59 0.34 7.27
N ARG A 65 14.82 0.79 7.08
CA ARG A 65 15.11 2.11 6.50
C ARG A 65 14.65 2.21 5.04
N PHE A 66 14.83 1.14 4.28
CA PHE A 66 14.37 1.06 2.89
C PHE A 66 12.85 1.14 2.81
N ARG A 67 12.16 0.31 3.61
CA ARG A 67 10.70 0.22 3.65
C ARG A 67 10.06 1.57 4.00
N LYS A 68 10.43 2.18 5.11
CA LYS A 68 9.84 3.45 5.57
C LYS A 68 10.01 4.62 4.62
N ASN A 69 11.01 4.56 3.72
CA ASN A 69 11.29 5.65 2.78
C ASN A 69 10.76 5.39 1.36
N ASN A 70 10.53 4.12 0.98
CA ASN A 70 10.24 3.77 -0.41
C ASN A 70 8.92 3.04 -0.60
N ILE A 71 8.33 2.46 0.45
CA ILE A 71 7.14 1.63 0.31
C ILE A 71 6.00 2.20 1.15
N GLY A 72 4.85 2.41 0.52
CA GLY A 72 3.58 2.70 1.17
C GLY A 72 2.67 1.50 1.07
N ILE A 73 2.00 1.12 2.16
CA ILE A 73 1.11 -0.03 2.17
C ILE A 73 -0.30 0.40 2.57
N VAL A 74 -1.26 0.10 1.71
CA VAL A 74 -2.70 0.19 2.01
C VAL A 74 -3.18 -1.22 2.33
N PHE A 75 -3.37 -1.49 3.59
CA PHE A 75 -3.85 -2.80 4.05
C PHE A 75 -5.37 -2.93 3.89
N GLN A 76 -5.86 -4.14 3.71
CA GLN A 76 -7.28 -4.46 3.68
C GLN A 76 -8.01 -3.95 4.94
N ARG A 77 -7.39 -4.12 6.09
CA ARG A 77 -7.83 -3.50 7.35
C ARG A 77 -6.83 -2.41 7.72
N PRO A 78 -7.26 -1.14 7.77
CA PRO A 78 -6.34 -0.05 8.10
C PRO A 78 -5.70 -0.22 9.49
N HIS A 79 -4.40 -0.04 9.57
CA HIS A 79 -3.62 -0.13 10.81
C HIS A 79 -3.33 1.28 11.33
N PHE A 80 -4.20 1.77 12.21
CA PHE A 80 -4.02 3.04 12.90
C PHE A 80 -3.69 2.85 14.37
N VAL A 81 -2.97 3.79 14.94
CA VAL A 81 -2.88 3.94 16.40
C VAL A 81 -4.18 4.61 16.85
N ASN A 82 -5.10 3.82 17.42
CA ASN A 82 -6.48 4.25 17.72
C ASN A 82 -6.59 5.40 18.74
N SER A 83 -5.58 5.59 19.59
CA SER A 83 -5.52 6.71 20.54
C SER A 83 -5.20 8.04 19.86
N LEU A 84 -4.61 8.01 18.67
CA LEU A 84 -4.20 9.18 17.91
C LEU A 84 -5.30 9.63 16.93
N THR A 85 -5.31 10.92 16.61
CA THR A 85 -6.10 11.50 15.53
C THR A 85 -5.56 11.08 14.16
N VAL A 86 -6.29 11.38 13.09
CA VAL A 86 -5.83 11.17 11.70
C VAL A 86 -4.50 11.88 11.49
N LYS A 87 -4.42 13.16 11.83
CA LYS A 87 -3.21 13.98 11.67
C LYS A 87 -2.04 13.40 12.46
N GLU A 88 -2.24 13.05 13.73
CA GLU A 88 -1.18 12.49 14.59
C GLU A 88 -0.67 11.12 14.07
N ASN A 89 -1.52 10.28 13.47
CA ASN A 89 -1.07 9.06 12.81
C ASN A 89 -0.12 9.36 11.62
N LEU A 90 -0.43 10.39 10.84
CA LEU A 90 0.43 10.81 9.72
C LEU A 90 1.74 11.44 10.22
N GLU A 91 1.67 12.25 11.26
CA GLU A 91 2.85 12.83 11.92
C GLU A 91 3.75 11.73 12.51
N LEU A 92 3.18 10.70 13.12
CA LEU A 92 3.92 9.54 13.63
C LEU A 92 4.64 8.80 12.50
N ALA A 93 3.98 8.58 11.36
CA ALA A 93 4.60 7.93 10.20
C ALA A 93 5.76 8.77 9.64
N GLN A 94 5.63 10.09 9.59
CA GLN A 94 6.72 10.99 9.22
C GLN A 94 7.87 10.95 10.23
N TYR A 95 7.55 10.98 11.52
CA TYR A 95 8.54 10.91 12.60
C TYR A 95 9.38 9.62 12.49
N ILE A 96 8.74 8.46 12.31
CA ILE A 96 9.44 7.18 12.11
C ILE A 96 10.36 7.23 10.88
N ALA A 97 9.98 7.96 9.83
CA ALA A 97 10.78 8.14 8.62
C ALA A 97 11.85 9.24 8.75
N ASN A 98 12.00 9.86 9.92
CA ASN A 98 12.84 11.05 10.15
C ASN A 98 12.47 12.22 9.22
N LYS A 99 11.17 12.40 8.96
CA LYS A 99 10.60 13.49 8.17
C LYS A 99 9.70 14.34 9.06
N LYS A 100 9.54 15.60 8.68
CA LYS A 100 8.61 16.52 9.34
C LYS A 100 8.13 17.53 8.30
N ASP A 101 6.90 17.33 7.83
CA ASP A 101 6.29 18.21 6.83
C ASP A 101 4.78 18.30 7.06
N SER A 102 4.37 19.25 7.89
CA SER A 102 2.95 19.48 8.21
C SER A 102 2.16 19.98 7.00
N ASN A 103 2.79 20.77 6.11
CA ASN A 103 2.13 21.26 4.89
C ASN A 103 1.78 20.09 3.96
N ARG A 104 2.67 19.10 3.89
CA ARG A 104 2.41 17.88 3.12
C ARG A 104 1.22 17.10 3.67
N ILE A 105 1.14 16.94 5.00
CA ILE A 105 0.00 16.27 5.64
C ILE A 105 -1.31 16.99 5.27
N GLU A 106 -1.35 18.31 5.42
CA GLU A 106 -2.51 19.11 5.10
C GLU A 106 -2.92 18.97 3.62
N ASN A 107 -1.95 19.07 2.70
CA ASN A 107 -2.20 18.91 1.27
C ASN A 107 -2.73 17.51 0.92
N ILE A 108 -2.18 16.46 1.50
CA ILE A 108 -2.66 15.09 1.30
C ILE A 108 -4.10 14.95 1.80
N LEU A 109 -4.40 15.40 3.01
CA LEU A 109 -5.74 15.32 3.58
C LEU A 109 -6.75 16.14 2.77
N LYS A 110 -6.34 17.29 2.23
CA LYS A 110 -7.16 18.12 1.32
C LYS A 110 -7.43 17.39 0.01
N ASN A 111 -6.41 16.83 -0.63
CA ASN A 111 -6.55 16.09 -1.90
C ASN A 111 -7.43 14.84 -1.75
N LEU A 112 -7.44 14.24 -0.57
CA LEU A 112 -8.26 13.08 -0.23
C LEU A 112 -9.65 13.47 0.32
N ASN A 113 -9.99 14.78 0.37
CA ASN A 113 -11.26 15.31 0.88
C ASN A 113 -11.59 14.85 2.32
N ILE A 114 -10.58 14.79 3.19
CA ILE A 114 -10.72 14.44 4.62
C ILE A 114 -9.98 15.41 5.54
N LEU A 115 -9.63 16.61 5.07
CA LEU A 115 -8.97 17.61 5.90
C LEU A 115 -9.80 17.98 7.14
N ASN A 116 -11.13 18.07 7.00
CA ASN A 116 -12.06 18.34 8.10
C ASN A 116 -12.16 17.19 9.13
N LYS A 117 -11.43 16.08 8.91
CA LYS A 117 -11.33 14.94 9.81
C LYS A 117 -9.94 14.82 10.45
N SER A 118 -9.03 15.75 10.20
CA SER A 118 -7.66 15.74 10.69
C SER A 118 -7.55 15.49 12.20
N ASP A 119 -8.40 16.17 12.97
CA ASP A 119 -8.40 16.11 14.43
C ASP A 119 -9.37 15.07 15.02
N LYS A 120 -9.99 14.25 14.17
CA LYS A 120 -10.83 13.12 14.59
C LYS A 120 -9.99 11.88 14.84
N LYS A 121 -10.36 11.10 15.85
CA LYS A 121 -9.80 9.75 16.05
C LYS A 121 -10.32 8.82 14.96
N THR A 122 -9.53 7.83 14.60
CA THR A 122 -9.83 6.91 13.49
C THR A 122 -11.10 6.06 13.72
N ASN A 123 -11.49 5.82 14.96
CA ASN A 123 -12.75 5.15 15.31
C ASN A 123 -14.02 6.00 15.06
N GLN A 124 -13.86 7.32 14.89
CA GLN A 124 -14.95 8.26 14.60
C GLN A 124 -15.20 8.46 13.10
N LEU A 125 -14.40 7.81 12.25
CA LEU A 125 -14.50 7.92 10.80
C LEU A 125 -15.49 6.90 10.23
N SER A 126 -16.21 7.28 9.18
CA SER A 126 -16.91 6.35 8.31
C SER A 126 -15.92 5.41 7.60
N GLN A 127 -16.42 4.32 7.01
CA GLN A 127 -15.58 3.37 6.29
C GLN A 127 -14.81 4.02 5.13
N GLY A 128 -15.47 4.86 4.32
CA GLY A 128 -14.82 5.58 3.22
C GLY A 128 -13.79 6.61 3.70
N GLU A 129 -14.02 7.28 4.86
CA GLU A 129 -13.04 8.18 5.46
C GLU A 129 -11.84 7.40 6.00
N LYS A 130 -12.06 6.24 6.63
CA LYS A 130 -10.98 5.33 7.06
C LYS A 130 -10.13 4.87 5.88
N GLN A 131 -10.76 4.52 4.76
CA GLN A 131 -10.05 4.12 3.55
C GLN A 131 -9.18 5.25 3.03
N ARG A 132 -9.72 6.48 2.92
CA ARG A 132 -8.93 7.66 2.52
C ARG A 132 -7.81 7.98 3.49
N ALA A 133 -8.04 7.88 4.78
CA ALA A 133 -7.01 8.06 5.80
C ALA A 133 -5.92 6.97 5.71
N SER A 134 -6.26 5.73 5.37
CA SER A 134 -5.30 4.65 5.12
C SER A 134 -4.42 4.94 3.89
N ILE A 135 -5.02 5.47 2.82
CA ILE A 135 -4.27 5.93 1.65
C ILE A 135 -3.34 7.09 2.05
N ALA A 136 -3.83 8.08 2.82
CA ALA A 136 -3.00 9.17 3.32
C ALA A 136 -1.77 8.65 4.08
N LEU A 137 -1.98 7.67 4.96
CA LEU A 137 -0.89 7.05 5.74
C LEU A 137 0.14 6.36 4.85
N ALA A 138 -0.30 5.65 3.82
CA ALA A 138 0.59 4.97 2.88
C ALA A 138 1.46 5.94 2.07
N ILE A 139 0.94 7.13 1.71
CA ILE A 139 1.62 8.07 0.81
C ILE A 139 2.33 9.24 1.52
N VAL A 140 2.15 9.39 2.84
CA VAL A 140 2.65 10.57 3.58
C VAL A 140 4.16 10.76 3.47
N ASN A 141 4.91 9.69 3.30
CA ASN A 141 6.37 9.68 3.17
C ASN A 141 6.88 9.73 1.72
N SER A 142 6.04 9.98 0.72
CA SER A 142 6.39 9.96 -0.71
C SER A 142 7.05 8.63 -1.12
N PRO A 143 6.35 7.52 -1.00
CA PRO A 143 6.90 6.23 -1.39
C PRO A 143 7.10 6.19 -2.91
N LYS A 144 8.05 5.36 -3.35
CA LYS A 144 8.26 5.02 -4.76
C LYS A 144 7.41 3.83 -5.22
N LEU A 145 6.90 3.05 -4.26
CA LEU A 145 6.02 1.91 -4.48
C LEU A 145 4.85 1.98 -3.52
N ILE A 146 3.64 1.91 -4.05
CA ILE A 146 2.41 1.76 -3.29
C ILE A 146 1.90 0.33 -3.49
N LEU A 147 1.78 -0.41 -2.40
CA LEU A 147 1.20 -1.74 -2.34
C LEU A 147 -0.20 -1.63 -1.75
N ALA A 148 -1.22 -2.15 -2.40
CA ALA A 148 -2.58 -2.15 -1.89
C ALA A 148 -3.14 -3.58 -1.82
N ASP A 149 -3.47 -4.03 -0.62
CA ASP A 149 -4.06 -5.34 -0.37
C ASP A 149 -5.58 -5.20 -0.26
N GLU A 150 -6.31 -5.77 -1.21
CA GLU A 150 -7.78 -5.82 -1.26
C GLU A 150 -8.43 -4.43 -1.00
N PRO A 151 -8.01 -3.35 -1.67
CA PRO A 151 -8.41 -1.99 -1.30
C PRO A 151 -9.90 -1.70 -1.53
N THR A 152 -10.62 -2.61 -2.22
CA THR A 152 -12.03 -2.45 -2.61
C THR A 152 -12.94 -3.55 -2.10
N SER A 153 -12.44 -4.50 -1.30
CA SER A 153 -13.12 -5.75 -0.94
C SER A 153 -14.48 -5.60 -0.24
N SER A 154 -14.79 -4.43 0.29
CA SER A 154 -16.05 -4.17 1.01
C SER A 154 -16.84 -2.98 0.42
N LEU A 155 -16.57 -2.63 -0.85
CA LEU A 155 -17.13 -1.47 -1.52
C LEU A 155 -18.09 -1.89 -2.65
N ASP A 156 -19.13 -1.08 -2.85
CA ASP A 156 -19.95 -1.14 -4.05
C ASP A 156 -19.17 -0.67 -5.28
N ASP A 157 -19.75 -0.82 -6.48
CA ASP A 157 -19.06 -0.55 -7.75
C ASP A 157 -18.59 0.90 -7.86
N ILE A 158 -19.43 1.86 -7.46
CA ILE A 158 -19.11 3.30 -7.54
C ILE A 158 -17.95 3.65 -6.61
N ASN A 159 -17.99 3.16 -5.37
CA ASN A 159 -16.93 3.41 -4.40
C ASN A 159 -15.64 2.66 -4.74
N CYS A 160 -15.75 1.48 -5.37
CA CYS A 160 -14.64 0.71 -5.90
C CYS A 160 -13.86 1.52 -6.96
N ASP A 161 -14.56 2.00 -8.00
CA ASP A 161 -13.96 2.82 -9.05
C ASP A 161 -13.30 4.09 -8.47
N ASN A 162 -13.98 4.77 -7.54
CA ASN A 162 -13.45 5.97 -6.89
C ASN A 162 -12.14 5.72 -6.12
N VAL A 163 -12.04 4.61 -5.38
CA VAL A 163 -10.83 4.26 -4.61
C VAL A 163 -9.66 3.94 -5.53
N ILE A 164 -9.90 3.19 -6.61
CA ILE A 164 -8.85 2.84 -7.57
C ILE A 164 -8.35 4.07 -8.33
N GLU A 165 -9.24 4.92 -8.81
CA GLU A 165 -8.83 6.17 -9.47
C GLU A 165 -8.07 7.09 -8.51
N LEU A 166 -8.46 7.13 -7.24
CA LEU A 166 -7.74 7.86 -6.21
C LEU A 166 -6.33 7.32 -6.00
N LEU A 167 -6.16 5.98 -5.87
CA LEU A 167 -4.84 5.35 -5.74
C LEU A 167 -3.95 5.60 -6.96
N LYS A 168 -4.50 5.46 -8.17
CA LYS A 168 -3.78 5.72 -9.43
C LYS A 168 -3.35 7.18 -9.52
N LYS A 169 -4.24 8.11 -9.17
CA LYS A 169 -3.93 9.53 -9.12
C LYS A 169 -2.78 9.80 -8.15
N GLN A 170 -2.84 9.25 -6.92
CA GLN A 170 -1.77 9.44 -5.95
C GLN A 170 -0.44 8.82 -6.45
N ALA A 171 -0.49 7.64 -7.08
CA ALA A 171 0.70 7.03 -7.66
C ALA A 171 1.32 7.94 -8.75
N THR A 172 0.50 8.52 -9.61
CA THR A 172 0.94 9.46 -10.66
C THR A 172 1.50 10.75 -10.06
N ASP A 173 0.80 11.37 -9.10
CA ASP A 173 1.20 12.63 -8.46
C ASP A 173 2.55 12.52 -7.72
N PHE A 174 2.92 11.30 -7.27
CA PHE A 174 4.17 11.01 -6.58
C PHE A 174 5.20 10.25 -7.42
N GLU A 175 4.95 10.05 -8.71
CA GLU A 175 5.80 9.25 -9.61
C GLU A 175 6.08 7.85 -9.03
N ALA A 176 5.12 7.29 -8.29
CA ALA A 176 5.22 6.00 -7.66
C ALA A 176 4.64 4.89 -8.56
N GLN A 177 5.17 3.68 -8.42
CA GLN A 177 4.53 2.48 -8.96
C GLN A 177 3.36 2.08 -8.05
N LEU A 178 2.30 1.52 -8.61
CA LEU A 178 1.17 0.99 -7.86
C LEU A 178 0.99 -0.50 -8.18
N ILE A 179 1.02 -1.34 -7.14
CA ILE A 179 0.64 -2.75 -7.22
C ILE A 179 -0.61 -2.95 -6.37
N VAL A 180 -1.69 -3.37 -7.01
CA VAL A 180 -2.94 -3.73 -6.33
C VAL A 180 -3.10 -5.24 -6.36
N ILE A 181 -3.35 -5.82 -5.21
CA ILE A 181 -3.58 -7.26 -5.06
C ILE A 181 -5.04 -7.47 -4.62
N THR A 182 -5.80 -8.29 -5.35
CA THR A 182 -7.23 -8.48 -5.10
C THR A 182 -7.77 -9.77 -5.70
N HIS A 183 -8.95 -10.19 -5.24
CA HIS A 183 -9.79 -11.19 -5.93
C HIS A 183 -10.88 -10.53 -6.78
N ASP A 184 -10.98 -9.19 -6.78
CA ASP A 184 -12.01 -8.43 -7.46
C ASP A 184 -11.69 -8.22 -8.94
N SER A 185 -12.32 -8.99 -9.81
CA SER A 185 -12.13 -8.90 -11.26
C SER A 185 -12.63 -7.59 -11.88
N ARG A 186 -13.48 -6.82 -11.18
CA ARG A 186 -13.96 -5.51 -11.64
C ARG A 186 -12.80 -4.54 -11.88
N LEU A 187 -11.68 -4.73 -11.18
CA LEU A 187 -10.51 -3.87 -11.30
C LEU A 187 -9.72 -4.06 -12.61
N LYS A 188 -9.93 -5.15 -13.36
CA LYS A 188 -9.22 -5.40 -14.63
C LYS A 188 -9.35 -4.24 -15.62
N LYS A 189 -10.50 -3.58 -15.68
CA LYS A 189 -10.75 -2.44 -16.57
C LYS A 189 -9.87 -1.21 -16.27
N HIS A 190 -9.32 -1.10 -15.06
CA HIS A 190 -8.50 0.03 -14.61
C HIS A 190 -6.99 -0.15 -14.83
N PHE A 191 -6.54 -1.37 -15.14
CA PHE A 191 -5.11 -1.67 -15.26
C PHE A 191 -4.77 -2.22 -16.64
N LYS A 192 -3.68 -1.71 -17.23
CA LYS A 192 -3.14 -2.22 -18.49
C LYS A 192 -2.36 -3.53 -18.29
N ASN A 193 -1.69 -3.65 -17.15
CA ASN A 193 -0.90 -4.82 -16.80
C ASN A 193 -1.63 -5.58 -15.68
N SER A 194 -1.92 -6.85 -15.90
CA SER A 194 -2.48 -7.74 -14.88
C SER A 194 -1.88 -9.12 -14.96
N ILE A 195 -1.73 -9.76 -13.80
CA ILE A 195 -1.31 -11.15 -13.67
C ILE A 195 -2.32 -11.91 -12.81
N GLU A 196 -2.47 -13.19 -13.07
CA GLU A 196 -3.27 -14.10 -12.25
C GLU A 196 -2.33 -15.05 -11.50
N LEU A 197 -2.61 -15.21 -10.17
CA LEU A 197 -1.92 -16.18 -9.31
C LEU A 197 -2.72 -17.47 -9.21
#